data_5d9ca22257a3b152a2e17f7ac794e174
#
_entry.id   5d9ca22257a3b152a2e17f7ac794e174
#
_cell.length_a   1.000
_cell.length_b   1.000
_cell.length_c   1.000
_cell.angle_alpha   90.00
_cell.angle_beta   90.00
_cell.angle_gamma   90.00
#
_symmetry.space_group_name_H-M   'P 1'
#
loop_
_entity.id
_entity.type
_entity.pdbx_description
1 polymer ?
#
loop_
_entity_poly.entity_id
_entity_poly.type
_entity_poly.pdbx_seq_one_letter_code
_entity_poly.pdbx_strand_id
1 'polypeptide(L)'
;MKHNHPKIEIMDTTLRDGEQTSGVSFVPHEKLMIARLLLEDLKVDRVEVASARVSEGEFDAVKMICDWAARRNMLPKVEVLGFVDGHTSVDWIHATGCRVINLLCKGSLKHCSCQLKKSPEEHIEDILSVVDYANVQDMDCLLYTSPS
;
A
#
# COMPACT_ATOMS: atom_id res chain seq x y z
N MET A 1 -9.76 9.54 35.86
CA MET A 1 -8.92 8.73 34.96
C MET A 1 -9.38 9.00 33.53
N LYS A 2 -8.54 9.63 32.69
CA LYS A 2 -8.83 9.77 31.27
C LYS A 2 -8.65 8.39 30.63
N HIS A 3 -9.73 7.74 30.24
CA HIS A 3 -9.67 6.53 29.42
C HIS A 3 -9.07 6.93 28.07
N ASN A 4 -7.81 6.62 27.87
CA ASN A 4 -7.13 6.79 26.60
C ASN A 4 -7.65 5.67 25.67
N HIS A 5 -8.77 5.92 25.00
CA HIS A 5 -9.26 4.99 23.97
C HIS A 5 -8.25 4.99 22.81
N PRO A 6 -7.87 3.81 22.30
CA PRO A 6 -6.99 3.74 21.15
C PRO A 6 -7.67 4.47 19.98
N LYS A 7 -6.89 5.29 19.26
CA LYS A 7 -7.36 5.94 18.04
C LYS A 7 -7.61 4.85 16.99
N ILE A 8 -8.83 4.77 16.48
CA ILE A 8 -9.20 3.91 15.36
C ILE A 8 -8.98 4.71 14.08
N GLU A 9 -8.30 4.14 13.10
CA GLU A 9 -8.13 4.71 11.75
C GLU A 9 -8.87 3.84 10.74
N ILE A 10 -9.53 4.48 9.78
CA ILE A 10 -10.26 3.82 8.70
C ILE A 10 -9.46 3.98 7.41
N MET A 11 -9.10 2.84 6.80
CA MET A 11 -8.49 2.78 5.48
C MET A 11 -9.51 2.34 4.44
N ASP A 12 -9.65 3.09 3.36
CA ASP A 12 -10.42 2.71 2.20
C ASP A 12 -9.54 2.01 1.16
N THR A 13 -10.01 0.90 0.61
CA THR A 13 -9.29 0.09 -0.38
C THR A 13 -10.04 -0.02 -1.72
N THR A 14 -11.01 0.86 -1.97
CA THR A 14 -11.82 0.86 -3.20
C THR A 14 -10.95 0.90 -4.46
N LEU A 15 -9.91 1.72 -4.46
CA LEU A 15 -9.04 1.93 -5.62
C LEU A 15 -8.02 0.80 -5.84
N ARG A 16 -7.84 -0.09 -4.88
CA ARG A 16 -6.99 -1.27 -5.02
C ARG A 16 -7.82 -2.55 -5.03
N ASP A 17 -8.46 -2.89 -3.92
CA ASP A 17 -9.21 -4.14 -3.77
C ASP A 17 -10.54 -4.09 -4.51
N GLY A 18 -11.23 -2.96 -4.46
CA GLY A 18 -12.48 -2.75 -5.19
C GLY A 18 -12.30 -2.86 -6.70
N GLU A 19 -11.18 -2.40 -7.25
CA GLU A 19 -10.88 -2.51 -8.69
C GLU A 19 -10.58 -3.95 -9.14
N GLN A 20 -10.29 -4.87 -8.22
CA GLN A 20 -10.13 -6.29 -8.54
C GLN A 20 -11.47 -6.99 -8.82
N THR A 21 -12.59 -6.29 -8.62
CA THR A 21 -13.92 -6.79 -8.96
C THR A 21 -14.08 -6.89 -10.47
N SER A 22 -14.61 -8.02 -10.95
CA SER A 22 -14.84 -8.24 -12.38
C SER A 22 -15.69 -7.14 -13.00
N GLY A 23 -15.22 -6.55 -14.10
CA GLY A 23 -15.91 -5.47 -14.81
C GLY A 23 -15.69 -4.06 -14.23
N VAL A 24 -14.89 -3.93 -13.20
CA VAL A 24 -14.47 -2.63 -12.65
C VAL A 24 -13.07 -2.30 -13.15
N SER A 25 -12.89 -1.10 -13.67
CA SER A 25 -11.59 -0.55 -14.07
C SER A 25 -11.67 0.96 -14.06
N PHE A 26 -10.68 1.61 -13.50
CA PHE A 26 -10.61 3.07 -13.41
C PHE A 26 -9.42 3.59 -14.24
N VAL A 27 -9.65 4.67 -14.99
CA VAL A 27 -8.53 5.40 -15.58
C VAL A 27 -7.86 6.30 -14.55
N PRO A 28 -6.59 6.72 -14.73
CA PRO A 28 -5.84 7.48 -13.74
C PRO A 28 -6.57 8.71 -13.19
N HIS A 29 -7.29 9.43 -14.03
CA HIS A 29 -8.05 10.61 -13.61
C HIS A 29 -9.24 10.27 -12.69
N GLU A 30 -9.93 9.17 -12.97
CA GLU A 30 -11.02 8.68 -12.11
C GLU A 30 -10.50 8.26 -10.75
N LYS A 31 -9.37 7.56 -10.70
CA LYS A 31 -8.69 7.21 -9.43
C LYS A 31 -8.36 8.46 -8.63
N LEU A 32 -7.81 9.49 -9.25
CA LEU A 32 -7.56 10.77 -8.57
C LEU A 32 -8.84 11.40 -8.04
N MET A 33 -9.94 11.41 -8.82
CA MET A 33 -11.20 11.98 -8.36
C MET A 33 -11.77 11.22 -7.15
N ILE A 34 -11.74 9.89 -7.19
CA ILE A 34 -12.21 9.03 -6.09
C ILE A 34 -11.33 9.24 -4.85
N ALA A 35 -10.01 9.25 -4.99
CA ALA A 35 -9.09 9.51 -3.87
C ALA A 35 -9.36 10.86 -3.20
N ARG A 36 -9.68 11.89 -3.99
CA ARG A 36 -10.06 13.21 -3.47
C ARG A 36 -11.35 13.16 -2.67
N LEU A 37 -12.41 12.53 -3.19
CA LEU A 37 -13.68 12.38 -2.48
C LEU A 37 -13.50 11.62 -1.17
N LEU A 38 -12.69 10.56 -1.16
CA LEU A 38 -12.40 9.78 0.04
C LEU A 38 -11.66 10.60 1.10
N LEU A 39 -10.64 11.35 0.72
CA LEU A 39 -9.77 12.08 1.64
C LEU A 39 -10.33 13.45 2.03
N GLU A 40 -10.94 14.22 1.10
CA GLU A 40 -11.43 15.59 1.36
C GLU A 40 -12.86 15.61 1.91
N ASP A 41 -13.77 14.83 1.32
CA ASP A 41 -15.20 14.88 1.65
C ASP A 41 -15.59 13.81 2.69
N LEU A 42 -15.28 12.55 2.46
CA LEU A 42 -15.56 11.46 3.39
C LEU A 42 -14.60 11.46 4.59
N LYS A 43 -13.39 12.01 4.40
CA LYS A 43 -12.37 12.17 5.45
C LYS A 43 -11.93 10.86 6.08
N VAL A 44 -11.76 9.82 5.26
CA VAL A 44 -11.09 8.60 5.71
C VAL A 44 -9.66 8.91 6.15
N ASP A 45 -9.11 8.10 7.03
CA ASP A 45 -7.76 8.34 7.54
C ASP A 45 -6.70 7.99 6.52
N ARG A 46 -6.92 6.93 5.73
CA ARG A 46 -5.98 6.39 4.74
C ARG A 46 -6.70 5.87 3.51
N VAL A 47 -6.01 5.85 2.36
CA VAL A 47 -6.50 5.24 1.12
C VAL A 47 -5.41 4.39 0.50
N GLU A 48 -5.73 3.13 0.18
CA GLU A 48 -4.88 2.24 -0.60
C GLU A 48 -5.27 2.34 -2.07
N VAL A 49 -4.37 2.89 -2.90
CA VAL A 49 -4.72 3.38 -4.24
C VAL A 49 -4.37 2.43 -5.36
N ALA A 50 -3.44 1.51 -5.15
CA ALA A 50 -2.97 0.58 -6.16
C ALA A 50 -2.17 -0.58 -5.57
N SER A 51 -1.89 -1.59 -6.41
CA SER A 51 -0.82 -2.56 -6.17
C SER A 51 0.41 -2.20 -7.00
N ALA A 52 1.60 -2.35 -6.43
CA ALA A 52 2.84 -2.07 -7.14
C ALA A 52 3.01 -2.98 -8.38
N ARG A 53 3.57 -2.42 -9.45
CA ARG A 53 4.02 -3.15 -10.65
C ARG A 53 2.92 -3.81 -11.48
N VAL A 54 1.67 -3.37 -11.38
CA VAL A 54 0.58 -3.95 -12.17
C VAL A 54 0.62 -3.45 -13.62
N SER A 55 0.72 -2.13 -13.83
CA SER A 55 0.76 -1.53 -15.18
C SER A 55 1.33 -0.12 -15.15
N GLU A 56 1.62 0.43 -16.34
CA GLU A 56 2.00 1.85 -16.48
C GLU A 56 0.85 2.78 -16.07
N GLY A 57 -0.40 2.41 -16.39
CA GLY A 57 -1.56 3.20 -15.99
C GLY A 57 -1.72 3.29 -14.47
N GLU A 58 -1.37 2.23 -13.73
CA GLU A 58 -1.31 2.25 -12.26
C GLU A 58 -0.21 3.20 -11.77
N PHE A 59 0.96 3.17 -12.39
CA PHE A 59 2.05 4.07 -12.05
C PHE A 59 1.63 5.54 -12.21
N ASP A 60 1.03 5.88 -13.33
CA ASP A 60 0.55 7.24 -13.62
C ASP A 60 -0.54 7.67 -12.65
N ALA A 61 -1.48 6.77 -12.33
CA ALA A 61 -2.54 7.04 -11.37
C ALA A 61 -1.98 7.35 -9.97
N VAL A 62 -1.08 6.51 -9.46
CA VAL A 62 -0.45 6.71 -8.15
C VAL A 62 0.35 8.02 -8.14
N LYS A 63 1.13 8.28 -9.20
CA LYS A 63 1.89 9.52 -9.32
C LYS A 63 0.98 10.76 -9.27
N MET A 64 -0.12 10.77 -10.02
CA MET A 64 -1.09 11.86 -10.02
C MET A 64 -1.71 12.08 -8.63
N ILE A 65 -2.07 11.00 -7.94
CA ILE A 65 -2.64 11.07 -6.57
C ILE A 65 -1.60 11.60 -5.60
N CYS A 66 -0.36 11.10 -5.65
CA CYS A 66 0.72 11.55 -4.76
C CYS A 66 1.07 13.02 -4.98
N ASP A 67 1.18 13.47 -6.24
CA ASP A 67 1.44 14.88 -6.59
C ASP A 67 0.33 15.80 -6.06
N TRP A 68 -0.93 15.36 -6.14
CA TRP A 68 -2.06 16.11 -5.57
C TRP A 68 -2.02 16.09 -4.03
N ALA A 69 -1.84 14.93 -3.41
CA ALA A 69 -1.85 14.75 -1.95
C ALA A 69 -0.70 15.52 -1.28
N ALA A 70 0.48 15.58 -1.92
CA ALA A 70 1.62 16.36 -1.42
C ALA A 70 1.29 17.85 -1.31
N ARG A 71 0.60 18.43 -2.32
CA ARG A 71 0.16 19.84 -2.29
C ARG A 71 -0.90 20.14 -1.22
N ARG A 72 -1.52 19.11 -0.65
CA ARG A 72 -2.58 19.19 0.38
C ARG A 72 -2.12 18.75 1.77
N ASN A 73 -0.84 18.40 1.94
CA ASN A 73 -0.31 17.79 3.15
C ASN A 73 -1.03 16.47 3.54
N MET A 74 -1.47 15.72 2.53
CA MET A 74 -2.18 14.43 2.70
C MET A 74 -1.36 13.23 2.22
N LEU A 75 -0.12 13.44 1.78
CA LEU A 75 0.72 12.36 1.25
C LEU A 75 0.88 11.16 2.22
N PRO A 76 1.02 11.34 3.55
CA PRO A 76 1.09 10.23 4.49
C PRO A 76 -0.19 9.39 4.60
N LYS A 77 -1.28 9.83 3.98
CA LYS A 77 -2.56 9.11 3.95
C LYS A 77 -2.74 8.23 2.70
N VAL A 78 -1.81 8.33 1.75
CA VAL A 78 -1.85 7.56 0.49
C VAL A 78 -0.92 6.38 0.62
N GLU A 79 -1.45 5.18 0.40
CA GLU A 79 -0.73 3.92 0.52
C GLU A 79 -0.78 3.13 -0.79
N VAL A 80 0.26 2.35 -1.03
CA VAL A 80 0.33 1.42 -2.15
C VAL A 80 0.70 0.03 -1.62
N LEU A 81 -0.02 -1.00 -2.08
CA LEU A 81 0.29 -2.38 -1.77
C LEU A 81 1.60 -2.78 -2.46
N GLY A 82 2.56 -3.23 -1.68
CA GLY A 82 3.82 -3.78 -2.16
C GLY A 82 4.01 -5.23 -1.76
N PHE A 83 5.04 -5.86 -2.29
CA PHE A 83 5.31 -7.27 -2.12
C PHE A 83 6.70 -7.50 -1.53
N VAL A 84 6.91 -8.67 -0.92
CA VAL A 84 8.22 -9.15 -0.46
C VAL A 84 8.97 -9.69 -1.68
N ASP A 85 9.53 -8.77 -2.48
CA ASP A 85 10.17 -9.04 -3.78
C ASP A 85 11.57 -8.38 -3.90
N GLY A 86 12.28 -8.29 -2.79
CA GLY A 86 13.52 -7.55 -2.66
C GLY A 86 13.27 -6.05 -2.64
N HIS A 87 13.85 -5.32 -3.55
CA HIS A 87 13.71 -3.86 -3.63
C HIS A 87 12.66 -3.39 -4.65
N THR A 88 12.16 -4.29 -5.48
CA THR A 88 11.43 -3.92 -6.70
C THR A 88 10.11 -3.18 -6.45
N SER A 89 9.31 -3.64 -5.50
CA SER A 89 8.08 -2.93 -5.10
C SER A 89 8.38 -1.60 -4.44
N VAL A 90 9.39 -1.55 -3.56
CA VAL A 90 9.80 -0.31 -2.88
C VAL A 90 10.25 0.74 -3.89
N ASP A 91 11.14 0.38 -4.84
CA ASP A 91 11.64 1.28 -5.87
C ASP A 91 10.50 1.82 -6.74
N TRP A 92 9.58 0.94 -7.15
CA TRP A 92 8.41 1.34 -7.95
C TRP A 92 7.53 2.34 -7.20
N ILE A 93 7.20 2.05 -5.94
CA ILE A 93 6.35 2.91 -5.10
C ILE A 93 7.05 4.26 -4.85
N HIS A 94 8.33 4.23 -4.50
CA HIS A 94 9.12 5.43 -4.28
C HIS A 94 9.17 6.33 -5.52
N ALA A 95 9.33 5.73 -6.71
CA ALA A 95 9.37 6.46 -7.99
C ALA A 95 8.06 7.17 -8.33
N THR A 96 6.90 6.70 -7.84
CA THR A 96 5.61 7.40 -7.98
C THR A 96 5.47 8.64 -7.10
N GLY A 97 6.39 8.82 -6.14
CA GLY A 97 6.29 9.86 -5.11
C GLY A 97 5.56 9.42 -3.84
N CYS A 98 4.98 8.22 -3.80
CA CYS A 98 4.37 7.67 -2.59
C CYS A 98 5.42 7.43 -1.50
N ARG A 99 5.02 7.55 -0.24
CA ARG A 99 5.89 7.40 0.94
C ARG A 99 5.40 6.36 1.94
N VAL A 100 4.31 5.69 1.63
CA VAL A 100 3.76 4.64 2.50
C VAL A 100 3.56 3.37 1.67
N ILE A 101 4.25 2.31 2.06
CA ILE A 101 4.07 0.96 1.51
C ILE A 101 3.24 0.12 2.47
N ASN A 102 2.18 -0.51 1.98
CA ASN A 102 1.46 -1.56 2.67
C ASN A 102 2.02 -2.90 2.20
N LEU A 103 2.94 -3.48 2.98
CA LEU A 103 3.69 -4.67 2.58
C LEU A 103 2.89 -5.95 2.82
N LEU A 104 2.48 -6.60 1.74
CA LEU A 104 1.77 -7.87 1.79
C LEU A 104 2.71 -9.03 2.11
N CYS A 105 2.49 -9.65 3.27
CA CYS A 105 3.26 -10.81 3.74
C CYS A 105 2.38 -12.05 3.86
N LYS A 106 3.00 -13.22 3.81
CA LYS A 106 2.34 -14.49 4.12
C LYS A 106 2.52 -14.83 5.58
N GLY A 107 1.41 -15.02 6.31
CA GLY A 107 1.41 -15.20 7.77
C GLY A 107 1.27 -16.64 8.25
N SER A 108 1.17 -17.64 7.37
CA SER A 108 0.99 -19.04 7.78
C SER A 108 2.10 -19.96 7.30
N LEU A 109 2.41 -20.98 8.10
CA LEU A 109 3.37 -22.05 7.75
C LEU A 109 3.03 -22.70 6.42
N LYS A 110 1.74 -22.93 6.16
CA LYS A 110 1.25 -23.50 4.91
C LYS A 110 1.59 -22.62 3.70
N HIS A 111 1.43 -21.31 3.81
CA HIS A 111 1.80 -20.40 2.75
C HIS A 111 3.33 -20.36 2.54
N CYS A 112 4.10 -20.32 3.61
CA CYS A 112 5.56 -20.32 3.50
C CYS A 112 6.05 -21.59 2.80
N SER A 113 5.60 -22.77 3.24
CA SER A 113 6.07 -24.06 2.69
C SER A 113 5.52 -24.38 1.30
N CYS A 114 4.21 -24.11 1.06
CA CYS A 114 3.55 -24.55 -0.19
C CYS A 114 3.63 -23.52 -1.32
N GLN A 115 3.51 -22.23 -1.00
CA GLN A 115 3.50 -21.17 -2.01
C GLN A 115 4.88 -20.54 -2.21
N LEU A 116 5.55 -20.16 -1.11
CA LEU A 116 6.85 -19.49 -1.19
C LEU A 116 8.00 -20.50 -1.31
N LYS A 117 7.79 -21.76 -0.90
CA LYS A 117 8.82 -22.82 -0.82
C LYS A 117 10.02 -22.38 0.03
N LYS A 118 9.75 -21.68 1.11
CA LYS A 118 10.72 -21.12 2.07
C LYS A 118 10.36 -21.55 3.49
N SER A 119 11.35 -21.56 4.37
CA SER A 119 11.09 -21.65 5.81
C SER A 119 10.47 -20.35 6.33
N PRO A 120 9.77 -20.37 7.48
CA PRO A 120 9.29 -19.14 8.10
C PRO A 120 10.41 -18.15 8.43
N GLU A 121 11.57 -18.66 8.86
CA GLU A 121 12.74 -17.88 9.20
C GLU A 121 13.27 -17.13 7.97
N GLU A 122 13.45 -17.82 6.84
CA GLU A 122 13.86 -17.21 5.57
C GLU A 122 12.85 -16.15 5.10
N HIS A 123 11.55 -16.39 5.27
CA HIS A 123 10.53 -15.41 4.90
C HIS A 123 10.55 -14.17 5.81
N ILE A 124 10.81 -14.33 7.10
CA ILE A 124 10.99 -13.22 8.04
C ILE A 124 12.22 -12.39 7.67
N GLU A 125 13.33 -13.03 7.31
CA GLU A 125 14.54 -12.32 6.83
C GLU A 125 14.26 -11.50 5.57
N ASP A 126 13.53 -12.06 4.61
CA ASP A 126 13.11 -11.32 3.41
C ASP A 126 12.23 -10.11 3.76
N ILE A 127 11.26 -10.27 4.67
CA ILE A 127 10.41 -9.16 5.14
C ILE A 127 11.25 -8.06 5.79
N LEU A 128 12.14 -8.43 6.70
CA LEU A 128 13.01 -7.47 7.38
C LEU A 128 13.89 -6.71 6.39
N SER A 129 14.45 -7.40 5.39
CA SER A 129 15.24 -6.77 4.34
C SER A 129 14.46 -5.71 3.55
N VAL A 130 13.19 -6.00 3.22
CA VAL A 130 12.32 -5.03 2.52
C VAL A 130 11.99 -3.83 3.41
N VAL A 131 11.68 -4.09 4.68
CA VAL A 131 11.37 -3.03 5.67
C VAL A 131 12.56 -2.11 5.88
N ASP A 132 13.74 -2.69 6.07
CA ASP A 132 14.98 -1.91 6.24
C ASP A 132 15.28 -1.07 5.01
N TYR A 133 15.09 -1.64 3.82
CA TYR A 133 15.29 -0.89 2.57
C TYR A 133 14.28 0.25 2.41
N ALA A 134 13.00 0.02 2.73
CA ALA A 134 11.97 1.07 2.72
C ALA A 134 12.33 2.21 3.68
N ASN A 135 12.79 1.89 4.88
CA ASN A 135 13.25 2.88 5.86
C ASN A 135 14.44 3.71 5.34
N VAL A 136 15.40 3.09 4.64
CA VAL A 136 16.53 3.81 4.00
C VAL A 136 16.04 4.77 2.92
N GLN A 137 14.92 4.46 2.26
CA GLN A 137 14.27 5.32 1.26
C GLN A 137 13.33 6.38 1.87
N ASP A 138 13.33 6.55 3.20
CA ASP A 138 12.43 7.46 3.92
C ASP A 138 10.94 7.18 3.64
N MET A 139 10.59 5.89 3.68
CA MET A 139 9.23 5.40 3.48
C MET A 139 8.71 4.72 4.74
N ASP A 140 7.46 4.99 5.10
CA ASP A 140 6.73 4.25 6.13
C ASP A 140 6.32 2.88 5.58
N CYS A 141 6.56 1.83 6.36
CA CYS A 141 6.18 0.47 5.99
C CYS A 141 5.17 -0.11 6.97
N LEU A 142 3.98 -0.42 6.47
CA LEU A 142 2.94 -1.14 7.19
C LEU A 142 2.97 -2.60 6.79
N LEU A 143 2.81 -3.50 7.76
CA LEU A 143 2.74 -4.93 7.49
C LEU A 143 1.28 -5.38 7.38
N TYR A 144 0.95 -6.00 6.26
CA TYR A 144 -0.35 -6.62 6.01
C TYR A 144 -0.18 -8.13 5.80
N THR A 145 -0.86 -8.92 6.61
CA THR A 145 -0.83 -10.39 6.47
C THR A 145 -2.09 -10.88 5.77
N SER A 146 -1.91 -11.60 4.67
CA SER A 146 -3.02 -12.29 4.01
C SER A 146 -3.61 -13.34 4.94
N PRO A 147 -4.93 -13.40 5.11
CA PRO A 147 -5.58 -14.48 5.84
C PRO A 147 -5.24 -15.84 5.19
N SER A 148 -5.08 -16.84 6.02
CA SER A 148 -4.74 -18.22 5.62
C SER A 148 -5.97 -18.99 5.13
#